data_01d876fbb72b9dcdd37f3f976b7d30b9
#
_entry.id   01d876fbb72b9dcdd37f3f976b7d30b9
#
_cell.length_a   1.000
_cell.length_b   1.000
_cell.length_c   1.000
_cell.angle_alpha   90.00
_cell.angle_beta   90.00
_cell.angle_gamma   90.00
#
_symmetry.space_group_name_H-M   'P 1'
#
loop_
_entity.id
_entity.type
_entity.pdbx_description
1 polymer ?
#
loop_
_entity_poly.entity_id
_entity_poly.type
_entity_poly.pdbx_seq_one_letter_code
_entity_poly.pdbx_strand_id
1 'polypeptide(L)'
;MIATIGYFDGVHRGHRYLFEQLRQLGAARGLVPAIYTFREHPKEVLCGLCPPLLTTPDERFRLLEHEGELHVLTFAEIRSLTAAEFMQRLHAEGVQVLLMGYDHHFGADQLTDFRDYARIGREKGIEVLPANELPEEIVGHVSSSAIRRALLAGDVESANRMLGYTYSICGAVVRGNAIGRTIGFPTANIDYAAEKLLPPAGVYAGWCRVAEHDYPTLVNIGTNPTVGNRSTTVEGYLTGFAGDVYGQQLCFRLERFVRREQKFDSLDDLREQIAKDLHALTSNI
;
A
#
# COMPACT_ATOMS: atom_id res chain seq x y z
N MET A 1 24.02 2.03 13.58
CA MET A 1 22.85 2.39 12.75
C MET A 1 21.94 3.36 13.50
N ILE A 2 21.17 4.18 12.77
CA ILE A 2 19.99 4.85 13.27
C ILE A 2 18.76 4.14 12.70
N ALA A 3 17.80 3.76 13.52
CA ALA A 3 16.69 2.92 13.11
C ALA A 3 15.33 3.57 13.37
N THR A 4 14.34 3.16 12.60
CA THR A 4 12.92 3.30 12.93
C THR A 4 12.22 1.96 12.77
N ILE A 5 11.09 1.77 13.44
CA ILE A 5 10.35 0.51 13.41
C ILE A 5 8.86 0.78 13.19
N GLY A 6 8.21 -0.06 12.40
CA GLY A 6 6.77 0.02 12.14
C GLY A 6 6.30 -0.97 11.10
N TYR A 7 4.99 -1.16 11.01
CA TYR A 7 4.41 -1.98 9.94
C TYR A 7 4.41 -1.24 8.59
N PHE A 8 4.23 0.09 8.62
CA PHE A 8 4.31 1.00 7.47
C PHE A 8 3.34 0.67 6.32
N ASP A 9 2.12 0.23 6.63
CA ASP A 9 1.15 -0.08 5.58
C ASP A 9 0.83 1.14 4.70
N GLY A 10 1.00 0.96 3.39
CA GLY A 10 0.82 2.00 2.40
C GLY A 10 2.02 2.93 2.23
N VAL A 11 3.07 2.85 3.04
CA VAL A 11 4.29 3.71 2.94
C VAL A 11 3.94 5.17 2.56
N HIS A 12 2.92 5.72 3.23
CA HIS A 12 2.31 7.00 2.92
C HIS A 12 3.21 8.20 3.26
N ARG A 13 2.81 9.41 2.91
CA ARG A 13 3.60 10.64 3.11
C ARG A 13 4.07 10.84 4.56
N GLY A 14 3.26 10.47 5.56
CA GLY A 14 3.67 10.52 6.97
C GLY A 14 4.86 9.58 7.26
N HIS A 15 4.83 8.35 6.73
CA HIS A 15 5.96 7.42 6.85
C HIS A 15 7.20 7.94 6.12
N ARG A 16 7.05 8.47 4.91
CA ARG A 16 8.17 9.03 4.14
C ARG A 16 8.79 10.24 4.81
N TYR A 17 7.98 11.05 5.49
CA TYR A 17 8.47 12.17 6.29
C TYR A 17 9.31 11.70 7.49
N LEU A 18 8.91 10.60 8.13
CA LEU A 18 9.71 9.93 9.16
C LEU A 18 11.04 9.42 8.58
N PHE A 19 11.02 8.78 7.42
CA PHE A 19 12.23 8.27 6.77
C PHE A 19 13.18 9.39 6.33
N GLU A 20 12.65 10.52 5.91
CA GLU A 20 13.46 11.71 5.60
C GLU A 20 14.20 12.21 6.84
N GLN A 21 13.52 12.33 7.99
CA GLN A 21 14.16 12.67 9.26
C GLN A 21 15.21 11.64 9.66
N LEU A 22 14.91 10.35 9.45
CA LEU A 22 15.86 9.25 9.71
C LEU A 22 17.15 9.41 8.89
N ARG A 23 17.04 9.71 7.59
CA ARG A 23 18.19 9.94 6.70
C ARG A 23 18.98 11.19 7.10
N GLN A 24 18.30 12.29 7.39
CA GLN A 24 18.95 13.55 7.80
C GLN A 24 19.73 13.39 9.10
N LEU A 25 19.13 12.77 10.11
CA LEU A 25 19.78 12.47 11.38
C LEU A 25 20.95 11.48 11.22
N GLY A 26 20.75 10.46 10.36
CA GLY A 26 21.80 9.50 10.03
C GLY A 26 23.02 10.18 9.39
N ALA A 27 22.78 11.02 8.39
CA ALA A 27 23.85 11.77 7.72
C ALA A 27 24.59 12.71 8.69
N ALA A 28 23.85 13.43 9.55
CA ALA A 28 24.45 14.34 10.54
C ALA A 28 25.30 13.62 11.60
N ARG A 29 25.04 12.35 11.87
CA ARG A 29 25.70 11.55 12.90
C ARG A 29 26.66 10.48 12.36
N GLY A 30 26.77 10.36 11.03
CA GLY A 30 27.56 9.31 10.39
C GLY A 30 27.01 7.89 10.63
N LEU A 31 25.68 7.76 10.77
CA LEU A 31 24.97 6.50 11.02
C LEU A 31 24.19 6.06 9.79
N VAL A 32 24.19 4.75 9.52
CA VAL A 32 23.40 4.17 8.43
C VAL A 32 21.92 4.13 8.82
N PRO A 33 20.99 4.67 7.99
CA PRO A 33 19.56 4.59 8.22
C PRO A 33 19.05 3.15 8.04
N ALA A 34 18.33 2.61 9.01
CA ALA A 34 17.75 1.29 9.01
C ALA A 34 16.25 1.33 9.30
N ILE A 35 15.47 0.55 8.55
CA ILE A 35 14.03 0.44 8.70
C ILE A 35 13.69 -0.98 9.12
N TYR A 36 13.15 -1.13 10.31
CA TYR A 36 12.62 -2.38 10.82
C TYR A 36 11.13 -2.48 10.54
N THR A 37 10.72 -3.53 9.85
CA THR A 37 9.30 -3.80 9.57
C THR A 37 8.97 -5.27 9.82
N PHE A 38 7.70 -5.64 9.69
CA PHE A 38 7.22 -6.98 9.95
C PHE A 38 6.67 -7.63 8.68
N ARG A 39 6.87 -8.93 8.53
CA ARG A 39 6.26 -9.67 7.42
C ARG A 39 4.75 -9.72 7.63
N GLU A 40 4.33 -10.20 8.80
CA GLU A 40 2.93 -10.35 9.15
C GLU A 40 2.36 -9.04 9.73
N HIS A 41 1.07 -8.81 9.52
CA HIS A 41 0.41 -7.68 10.17
C HIS A 41 0.27 -7.93 11.68
N PRO A 42 0.71 -7.00 12.57
CA PRO A 42 0.65 -7.23 14.02
C PRO A 42 -0.72 -7.66 14.54
N LYS A 43 -1.81 -7.08 14.04
CA LYS A 43 -3.17 -7.47 14.43
C LYS A 43 -3.54 -8.90 14.01
N GLU A 44 -3.01 -9.38 12.89
CA GLU A 44 -3.23 -10.76 12.46
C GLU A 44 -2.64 -11.74 13.47
N VAL A 45 -1.40 -11.51 13.92
CA VAL A 45 -0.72 -12.36 14.89
C VAL A 45 -1.32 -12.24 16.29
N LEU A 46 -1.80 -11.05 16.68
CA LEU A 46 -2.33 -10.79 18.03
C LEU A 46 -3.78 -11.25 18.20
N CYS A 47 -4.63 -11.09 17.19
CA CYS A 47 -6.07 -11.35 17.29
C CYS A 47 -6.66 -12.16 16.12
N GLY A 48 -5.83 -12.70 15.23
CA GLY A 48 -6.29 -13.51 14.08
C GLY A 48 -7.03 -12.72 12.99
N LEU A 49 -6.99 -11.40 13.03
CA LEU A 49 -7.70 -10.53 12.09
C LEU A 49 -6.71 -9.64 11.33
N CYS A 50 -6.52 -9.92 10.05
CA CYS A 50 -5.77 -9.04 9.16
C CYS A 50 -6.74 -8.00 8.58
N PRO A 51 -6.56 -6.70 8.84
CA PRO A 51 -7.32 -5.68 8.11
C PRO A 51 -6.92 -5.70 6.63
N PRO A 52 -7.83 -5.33 5.71
CA PRO A 52 -7.45 -5.17 4.31
C PRO A 52 -6.25 -4.24 4.16
N LEU A 53 -5.21 -4.70 3.46
CA LEU A 53 -3.92 -4.03 3.37
C LEU A 53 -3.91 -2.97 2.26
N LEU A 54 -3.31 -1.82 2.53
CA LEU A 54 -3.02 -0.80 1.51
C LEU A 54 -1.92 -1.29 0.55
N THR A 55 -0.93 -1.99 1.10
CA THR A 55 0.15 -2.62 0.35
C THR A 55 0.30 -4.07 0.77
N THR A 56 0.42 -4.98 -0.19
CA THR A 56 0.85 -6.34 0.12
C THR A 56 2.27 -6.33 0.73
N PRO A 57 2.72 -7.39 1.40
CA PRO A 57 4.09 -7.44 1.93
C PRO A 57 5.15 -7.15 0.86
N ASP A 58 5.03 -7.74 -0.33
CA ASP A 58 5.99 -7.53 -1.42
C ASP A 58 5.96 -6.10 -1.99
N GLU A 59 4.77 -5.49 -2.12
CA GLU A 59 4.64 -4.08 -2.50
C GLU A 59 5.27 -3.16 -1.45
N ARG A 60 5.04 -3.44 -0.18
CA ARG A 60 5.55 -2.66 0.93
C ARG A 60 7.08 -2.74 1.02
N PHE A 61 7.65 -3.93 0.91
CA PHE A 61 9.10 -4.11 0.96
C PHE A 61 9.79 -3.37 -0.17
N ARG A 62 9.28 -3.48 -1.42
CA ARG A 62 9.82 -2.70 -2.55
C ARG A 62 9.79 -1.19 -2.31
N LEU A 63 8.74 -0.67 -1.67
CA LEU A 63 8.66 0.76 -1.34
C LEU A 63 9.65 1.14 -0.23
N LEU A 64 9.89 0.26 0.74
CA LEU A 64 10.78 0.52 1.88
C LEU A 64 12.26 0.37 1.53
N GLU A 65 12.63 -0.54 0.63
CA GLU A 65 14.03 -0.77 0.18
C GLU A 65 14.70 0.50 -0.37
N HIS A 66 13.93 1.45 -0.87
CA HIS A 66 14.43 2.74 -1.37
C HIS A 66 14.63 3.79 -0.26
N GLU A 67 14.20 3.51 0.96
CA GLU A 67 14.19 4.49 2.06
C GLU A 67 15.34 4.30 3.07
N GLY A 68 15.93 3.10 3.13
CA GLY A 68 17.04 2.76 4.03
C GLY A 68 17.34 1.26 4.02
N GLU A 69 18.27 0.83 4.87
CA GLU A 69 18.57 -0.60 5.05
C GLU A 69 17.34 -1.31 5.66
N LEU A 70 16.75 -2.25 4.91
CA LEU A 70 15.51 -2.91 5.29
C LEU A 70 15.77 -4.16 6.13
N HIS A 71 15.23 -4.19 7.35
CA HIS A 71 15.23 -5.34 8.26
C HIS A 71 13.80 -5.86 8.42
N VAL A 72 13.53 -7.07 7.92
CA VAL A 72 12.20 -7.71 8.00
C VAL A 72 12.19 -8.70 9.16
N LEU A 73 11.39 -8.40 10.18
CA LEU A 73 11.21 -9.22 11.37
C LEU A 73 9.98 -10.11 11.24
N THR A 74 10.01 -11.27 11.88
CA THR A 74 8.84 -12.10 12.14
C THR A 74 8.17 -11.59 13.42
N PHE A 75 6.96 -11.04 13.30
CA PHE A 75 6.29 -10.43 14.46
C PHE A 75 6.00 -11.45 15.57
N ALA A 76 5.70 -12.69 15.21
CA ALA A 76 5.49 -13.78 16.17
C ALA A 76 6.69 -14.02 17.11
N GLU A 77 7.93 -13.78 16.65
CA GLU A 77 9.15 -13.98 17.45
C GLU A 77 9.39 -12.85 18.46
N ILE A 78 8.89 -11.63 18.17
CA ILE A 78 9.15 -10.45 19.00
C ILE A 78 7.95 -10.01 19.85
N ARG A 79 6.75 -10.53 19.58
CA ARG A 79 5.49 -10.10 20.24
C ARG A 79 5.51 -10.25 21.77
N SER A 80 6.31 -11.17 22.31
CA SER A 80 6.44 -11.41 23.74
C SER A 80 7.55 -10.62 24.40
N LEU A 81 8.41 -9.94 23.63
CA LEU A 81 9.51 -9.16 24.17
C LEU A 81 8.99 -7.86 24.76
N THR A 82 9.45 -7.54 25.96
CA THR A 82 9.29 -6.20 26.54
C THR A 82 10.04 -5.16 25.72
N ALA A 83 9.74 -3.88 25.90
CA ALA A 83 10.47 -2.79 25.26
C ALA A 83 11.98 -2.88 25.55
N ALA A 84 12.35 -3.23 26.78
CA ALA A 84 13.75 -3.39 27.19
C ALA A 84 14.46 -4.54 26.47
N GLU A 85 13.83 -5.70 26.35
CA GLU A 85 14.39 -6.86 25.65
C GLU A 85 14.51 -6.61 24.17
N PHE A 86 13.51 -5.96 23.57
CA PHE A 86 13.55 -5.61 22.16
C PHE A 86 14.66 -4.57 21.85
N MET A 87 14.80 -3.52 22.69
CA MET A 87 15.89 -2.54 22.53
C MET A 87 17.26 -3.19 22.71
N GLN A 88 17.39 -4.15 23.63
CA GLN A 88 18.64 -4.91 23.80
C GLN A 88 19.01 -5.70 22.54
N ARG A 89 18.01 -6.30 21.85
CA ARG A 89 18.21 -6.97 20.56
C ARG A 89 18.65 -5.98 19.49
N LEU A 90 17.97 -4.84 19.36
CA LEU A 90 18.35 -3.79 18.41
C LEU A 90 19.77 -3.27 18.65
N HIS A 91 20.17 -3.08 19.91
CA HIS A 91 21.52 -2.66 20.26
C HIS A 91 22.56 -3.72 19.83
N ALA A 92 22.29 -5.00 20.04
CA ALA A 92 23.16 -6.09 19.61
C ALA A 92 23.31 -6.16 18.08
N GLU A 93 22.31 -5.70 17.32
CA GLU A 93 22.35 -5.56 15.86
C GLU A 93 23.05 -4.26 15.41
N GLY A 94 23.52 -3.41 16.34
CA GLY A 94 24.30 -2.19 16.07
C GLY A 94 23.46 -0.91 15.99
N VAL A 95 22.21 -0.93 16.43
CA VAL A 95 21.39 0.28 16.53
C VAL A 95 21.87 1.12 17.72
N GLN A 96 22.22 2.38 17.45
CA GLN A 96 22.65 3.37 18.44
C GLN A 96 21.57 4.40 18.71
N VAL A 97 20.75 4.71 17.69
CA VAL A 97 19.66 5.68 17.77
C VAL A 97 18.39 5.04 17.27
N LEU A 98 17.28 5.21 18.00
CA LEU A 98 15.94 4.81 17.59
C LEU A 98 15.08 6.05 17.42
N LEU A 99 14.66 6.33 16.20
CA LEU A 99 13.72 7.40 15.87
C LEU A 99 12.29 6.85 15.92
N MET A 100 11.51 7.28 16.90
CA MET A 100 10.12 6.81 17.10
C MET A 100 9.12 7.78 16.47
N GLY A 101 8.17 7.25 15.67
CA GLY A 101 6.97 7.99 15.28
C GLY A 101 6.16 8.41 16.52
N TYR A 102 5.43 9.50 16.41
CA TYR A 102 4.76 10.13 17.54
C TYR A 102 3.69 9.25 18.21
N ASP A 103 3.02 8.38 17.42
CA ASP A 103 1.97 7.44 17.87
C ASP A 103 2.47 5.99 17.96
N HIS A 104 3.79 5.78 17.82
CA HIS A 104 4.36 4.44 17.77
C HIS A 104 4.64 3.90 19.17
N HIS A 105 4.12 2.70 19.44
CA HIS A 105 4.35 1.93 20.67
C HIS A 105 4.76 0.50 20.35
N PHE A 106 5.66 -0.05 21.13
CA PHE A 106 6.11 -1.44 21.01
C PHE A 106 6.43 -2.04 22.39
N GLY A 107 6.54 -3.37 22.43
CA GLY A 107 6.81 -4.14 23.64
C GLY A 107 5.55 -4.77 24.24
N ALA A 108 5.70 -5.98 24.76
CA ALA A 108 4.61 -6.72 25.43
C ALA A 108 4.14 -6.05 26.73
N ASP A 109 4.98 -5.17 27.29
CA ASP A 109 4.73 -4.33 28.45
C ASP A 109 3.82 -3.12 28.17
N GLN A 110 3.45 -2.89 26.90
CA GLN A 110 2.45 -1.91 26.45
C GLN A 110 2.69 -0.47 27.00
N LEU A 111 3.95 -0.04 26.98
CA LEU A 111 4.30 1.32 27.39
C LEU A 111 3.62 2.35 26.49
N THR A 112 3.16 3.46 27.07
CA THR A 112 2.48 4.54 26.35
C THR A 112 3.20 5.88 26.44
N ASP A 113 4.12 6.04 27.42
CA ASP A 113 4.87 7.29 27.61
C ASP A 113 6.23 7.21 26.89
N PHE A 114 6.49 8.15 26.00
CA PHE A 114 7.78 8.29 25.33
C PHE A 114 8.96 8.33 26.32
N ARG A 115 8.77 8.93 27.50
CA ARG A 115 9.82 9.03 28.53
C ARG A 115 10.30 7.67 29.02
N ASP A 116 9.42 6.68 29.07
CA ASP A 116 9.80 5.32 29.43
C ASP A 116 10.68 4.68 28.37
N TYR A 117 10.35 4.84 27.09
CA TYR A 117 11.21 4.39 25.99
C TYR A 117 12.57 5.09 26.02
N ALA A 118 12.61 6.40 26.25
CA ALA A 118 13.85 7.16 26.32
C ALA A 118 14.72 6.74 27.53
N ARG A 119 14.10 6.40 28.67
CA ARG A 119 14.81 5.88 29.84
C ARG A 119 15.39 4.48 29.58
N ILE A 120 14.57 3.57 29.09
CA ILE A 120 14.96 2.19 28.79
C ILE A 120 16.06 2.19 27.71
N GLY A 121 15.90 3.02 26.66
CA GLY A 121 16.89 3.14 25.60
C GLY A 121 18.27 3.50 26.16
N ARG A 122 18.35 4.50 27.03
CA ARG A 122 19.62 4.89 27.69
C ARG A 122 20.23 3.74 28.50
N GLU A 123 19.41 2.99 29.24
CA GLU A 123 19.85 1.80 29.98
C GLU A 123 20.39 0.69 29.07
N LYS A 124 19.91 0.61 27.83
CA LYS A 124 20.30 -0.39 26.82
C LYS A 124 21.33 0.13 25.79
N GLY A 125 21.82 1.36 25.94
CA GLY A 125 22.79 1.94 25.03
C GLY A 125 22.22 2.48 23.72
N ILE A 126 20.91 2.76 23.68
CA ILE A 126 20.21 3.36 22.54
C ILE A 126 19.67 4.75 22.91
N GLU A 127 20.01 5.75 22.12
CA GLU A 127 19.35 7.06 22.20
C GLU A 127 17.99 6.98 21.50
N VAL A 128 16.89 7.24 22.22
CA VAL A 128 15.54 7.25 21.63
C VAL A 128 15.14 8.70 21.39
N LEU A 129 14.79 9.02 20.14
CA LEU A 129 14.40 10.34 19.69
C LEU A 129 12.95 10.33 19.19
N PRO A 130 12.13 11.36 19.50
CA PRO A 130 10.83 11.51 18.88
C PRO A 130 10.98 12.07 17.46
N ALA A 131 10.22 11.51 16.51
CA ALA A 131 10.08 12.11 15.20
C ALA A 131 9.07 13.26 15.22
N ASN A 132 9.26 14.24 14.34
CA ASN A 132 8.25 15.26 14.10
C ASN A 132 7.12 14.71 13.23
N GLU A 133 5.90 15.15 13.49
CA GLU A 133 4.76 14.87 12.65
C GLU A 133 4.84 15.61 11.30
N LEU A 134 4.27 15.01 10.26
CA LEU A 134 4.08 15.72 9.00
C LEU A 134 3.09 16.87 9.22
N PRO A 135 3.48 18.14 8.90
CA PRO A 135 2.58 19.26 9.06
C PRO A 135 1.27 19.08 8.28
N GLU A 136 0.12 19.29 8.95
CA GLU A 136 -1.21 19.09 8.35
C GLU A 136 -1.48 20.02 7.15
N GLU A 137 -0.85 21.20 7.12
CA GLU A 137 -0.96 22.17 6.01
C GLU A 137 -0.50 21.58 4.68
N ILE A 138 0.32 20.52 4.69
CA ILE A 138 0.86 19.91 3.46
C ILE A 138 -0.19 19.03 2.77
N VAL A 139 -0.93 18.19 3.51
CA VAL A 139 -1.86 17.20 2.94
C VAL A 139 -3.10 16.97 3.83
N GLY A 140 -3.22 17.65 4.97
CA GLY A 140 -4.16 17.32 6.04
C GLY A 140 -3.69 16.13 6.87
N HIS A 141 -4.58 15.57 7.68
CA HIS A 141 -4.26 14.42 8.52
C HIS A 141 -4.03 13.14 7.69
N VAL A 142 -2.79 12.66 7.67
CA VAL A 142 -2.38 11.46 6.91
C VAL A 142 -2.19 10.27 7.83
N SER A 143 -2.94 9.20 7.60
CA SER A 143 -2.74 7.91 8.28
C SER A 143 -3.24 6.75 7.42
N SER A 144 -2.75 5.53 7.66
CA SER A 144 -3.26 4.33 6.96
C SER A 144 -4.78 4.16 7.13
N SER A 145 -5.34 4.55 8.27
CA SER A 145 -6.79 4.51 8.52
C SER A 145 -7.56 5.55 7.69
N ALA A 146 -7.01 6.77 7.52
CA ALA A 146 -7.62 7.79 6.67
C ALA A 146 -7.61 7.36 5.19
N ILE A 147 -6.49 6.80 4.73
CA ILE A 147 -6.35 6.28 3.36
C ILE A 147 -7.33 5.14 3.10
N ARG A 148 -7.47 4.18 4.04
CA ARG A 148 -8.48 3.11 3.92
C ARG A 148 -9.90 3.66 3.79
N ARG A 149 -10.26 4.66 4.61
CA ARG A 149 -11.59 5.30 4.51
C ARG A 149 -11.82 5.95 3.16
N ALA A 150 -10.82 6.67 2.63
CA ALA A 150 -10.91 7.29 1.30
C ALA A 150 -11.11 6.23 0.20
N LEU A 151 -10.28 5.18 0.19
CA LEU A 151 -10.40 4.08 -0.77
C LEU A 151 -11.78 3.39 -0.67
N LEU A 152 -12.25 3.07 0.53
CA LEU A 152 -13.56 2.44 0.74
C LEU A 152 -14.74 3.34 0.36
N ALA A 153 -14.56 4.65 0.34
CA ALA A 153 -15.52 5.61 -0.18
C ALA A 153 -15.44 5.78 -1.72
N GLY A 154 -14.44 5.18 -2.38
CA GLY A 154 -14.18 5.35 -3.81
C GLY A 154 -13.37 6.62 -4.14
N ASP A 155 -12.96 7.39 -3.13
CA ASP A 155 -12.14 8.60 -3.30
C ASP A 155 -10.66 8.23 -3.43
N VAL A 156 -10.30 7.65 -4.58
CA VAL A 156 -8.93 7.25 -4.87
C VAL A 156 -8.00 8.45 -5.02
N GLU A 157 -8.52 9.60 -5.42
CA GLU A 157 -7.75 10.84 -5.58
C GLU A 157 -7.23 11.36 -4.24
N SER A 158 -8.09 11.39 -3.21
CA SER A 158 -7.68 11.73 -1.84
C SER A 158 -6.71 10.69 -1.27
N ALA A 159 -6.95 9.41 -1.53
CA ALA A 159 -6.03 8.34 -1.12
C ALA A 159 -4.64 8.54 -1.77
N ASN A 160 -4.58 8.83 -3.07
CA ASN A 160 -3.33 9.08 -3.79
C ASN A 160 -2.59 10.31 -3.25
N ARG A 161 -3.31 11.39 -2.92
CA ARG A 161 -2.70 12.56 -2.28
C ARG A 161 -2.05 12.22 -0.93
N MET A 162 -2.71 11.42 -0.09
CA MET A 162 -2.19 10.99 1.20
C MET A 162 -1.04 9.98 1.06
N LEU A 163 -1.13 9.07 0.09
CA LEU A 163 -0.06 8.11 -0.22
C LEU A 163 1.18 8.80 -0.77
N GLY A 164 1.01 9.83 -1.62
CA GLY A 164 2.09 10.46 -2.38
C GLY A 164 2.49 9.68 -3.63
N TYR A 165 1.70 8.69 -3.99
CA TYR A 165 1.79 7.90 -5.24
C TYR A 165 0.42 7.35 -5.61
N THR A 166 0.28 6.87 -6.85
CA THR A 166 -1.00 6.33 -7.35
C THR A 166 -1.25 4.93 -6.79
N TYR A 167 -2.38 4.75 -6.10
CA TYR A 167 -2.80 3.45 -5.57
C TYR A 167 -2.90 2.42 -6.68
N SER A 168 -2.36 1.22 -6.45
CA SER A 168 -2.33 0.17 -7.46
C SER A 168 -2.83 -1.16 -6.92
N ILE A 169 -3.38 -1.96 -7.84
CA ILE A 169 -3.78 -3.34 -7.61
C ILE A 169 -2.96 -4.18 -8.59
N CYS A 170 -2.11 -5.06 -8.05
CA CYS A 170 -1.20 -5.88 -8.83
C CYS A 170 -1.58 -7.36 -8.76
N GLY A 171 -1.35 -8.08 -9.86
CA GLY A 171 -1.58 -9.52 -9.89
C GLY A 171 -1.14 -10.15 -11.21
N ALA A 172 -1.10 -11.48 -11.24
CA ALA A 172 -0.86 -12.23 -12.46
C ALA A 172 -2.08 -12.16 -13.38
N VAL A 173 -1.87 -11.97 -14.67
CA VAL A 173 -2.96 -11.99 -15.65
C VAL A 173 -3.48 -13.40 -15.83
N VAL A 174 -4.76 -13.59 -15.57
CA VAL A 174 -5.48 -14.86 -15.69
C VAL A 174 -6.58 -14.80 -16.74
N ARG A 175 -7.07 -15.95 -17.15
CA ARG A 175 -8.21 -16.04 -18.08
C ARG A 175 -9.50 -15.66 -17.35
N GLY A 176 -10.22 -14.69 -17.91
CA GLY A 176 -11.59 -14.32 -17.52
C GLY A 176 -12.63 -14.82 -18.51
N ASN A 177 -13.85 -14.29 -18.40
CA ASN A 177 -14.99 -14.64 -19.26
C ASN A 177 -14.84 -14.18 -20.73
N ALA A 178 -13.85 -13.35 -21.03
CA ALA A 178 -13.51 -12.84 -22.38
C ALA A 178 -14.66 -12.12 -23.12
N ILE A 179 -15.70 -11.65 -22.41
CA ILE A 179 -16.84 -10.93 -22.99
C ILE A 179 -16.36 -9.64 -23.70
N GLY A 180 -15.45 -8.89 -23.10
CA GLY A 180 -14.89 -7.67 -23.69
C GLY A 180 -14.28 -7.91 -25.07
N ARG A 181 -13.63 -9.07 -25.29
CA ARG A 181 -13.07 -9.42 -26.60
C ARG A 181 -14.13 -9.51 -27.71
N THR A 182 -15.34 -10.00 -27.40
CA THR A 182 -16.43 -10.15 -28.40
C THR A 182 -17.00 -8.82 -28.87
N ILE A 183 -16.85 -7.79 -28.03
CA ILE A 183 -17.36 -6.42 -28.32
C ILE A 183 -16.24 -5.43 -28.69
N GLY A 184 -14.98 -5.92 -28.88
CA GLY A 184 -13.87 -5.09 -29.30
C GLY A 184 -13.06 -4.41 -28.20
N PHE A 185 -13.32 -4.73 -26.92
CA PHE A 185 -12.62 -4.20 -25.75
C PHE A 185 -11.99 -5.33 -24.91
N PRO A 186 -10.93 -5.99 -25.40
CA PRO A 186 -10.29 -7.08 -24.67
C PRO A 186 -9.73 -6.58 -23.33
N THR A 187 -10.10 -7.24 -22.22
CA THR A 187 -9.64 -6.93 -20.88
C THR A 187 -8.62 -7.94 -20.36
N ALA A 188 -7.67 -7.49 -19.56
CA ALA A 188 -6.78 -8.31 -18.75
C ALA A 188 -7.37 -8.47 -17.35
N ASN A 189 -7.67 -9.71 -16.93
CA ASN A 189 -8.12 -10.03 -15.59
C ASN A 189 -6.89 -10.35 -14.73
N ILE A 190 -6.79 -9.81 -13.52
CA ILE A 190 -5.68 -10.09 -12.63
C ILE A 190 -6.10 -10.91 -11.41
N ASP A 191 -5.25 -11.87 -11.04
CA ASP A 191 -5.34 -12.59 -9.78
C ASP A 191 -4.55 -11.84 -8.71
N TYR A 192 -5.25 -10.97 -7.98
CA TYR A 192 -4.68 -10.11 -6.94
C TYR A 192 -4.67 -10.81 -5.57
N ALA A 193 -3.83 -10.34 -4.65
CA ALA A 193 -3.74 -10.86 -3.29
C ALA A 193 -5.04 -10.62 -2.50
N ALA A 194 -5.54 -11.65 -1.81
CA ALA A 194 -6.84 -11.60 -1.14
C ALA A 194 -6.91 -10.56 -0.01
N GLU A 195 -5.77 -10.27 0.61
CA GLU A 195 -5.63 -9.26 1.66
C GLU A 195 -5.56 -7.82 1.14
N LYS A 196 -5.39 -7.61 -0.18
CA LYS A 196 -5.33 -6.28 -0.79
C LYS A 196 -6.65 -5.55 -0.65
N LEU A 197 -6.61 -4.31 -0.15
CA LEU A 197 -7.80 -3.46 -0.10
C LEU A 197 -8.26 -3.11 -1.51
N LEU A 198 -9.52 -3.39 -1.82
CA LEU A 198 -10.15 -2.91 -3.05
C LEU A 198 -11.06 -1.72 -2.76
N PRO A 199 -11.05 -0.69 -3.62
CA PRO A 199 -12.11 0.29 -3.65
C PRO A 199 -13.46 -0.35 -4.04
N PRO A 200 -14.60 0.33 -3.86
CA PRO A 200 -15.92 -0.18 -4.22
C PRO A 200 -16.03 -0.62 -5.69
N ALA A 201 -16.97 -1.53 -5.96
CA ALA A 201 -17.28 -1.95 -7.31
C ALA A 201 -17.62 -0.74 -8.21
N GLY A 202 -17.00 -0.70 -9.38
CA GLY A 202 -17.13 0.41 -10.33
C GLY A 202 -16.02 0.44 -11.35
N VAL A 203 -16.07 1.47 -12.20
CA VAL A 203 -15.06 1.75 -13.23
C VAL A 203 -14.16 2.87 -12.76
N TYR A 204 -12.86 2.65 -12.90
CA TYR A 204 -11.78 3.57 -12.52
C TYR A 204 -10.93 3.90 -13.75
N ALA A 205 -10.53 5.14 -13.87
CA ALA A 205 -9.53 5.55 -14.84
C ALA A 205 -8.14 5.47 -14.21
N GLY A 206 -7.16 5.06 -15.01
CA GLY A 206 -5.79 4.97 -14.54
C GLY A 206 -4.84 4.49 -15.62
N TRP A 207 -3.77 3.83 -15.21
CA TRP A 207 -2.68 3.41 -16.07
C TRP A 207 -2.24 1.97 -15.77
N CYS A 208 -1.77 1.31 -16.81
CA CYS A 208 -1.07 0.04 -16.68
C CYS A 208 0.23 0.10 -17.49
N ARG A 209 1.34 -0.28 -16.86
CA ARG A 209 2.62 -0.42 -17.54
C ARG A 209 2.77 -1.84 -18.06
N VAL A 210 3.04 -1.96 -19.37
CA VAL A 210 3.42 -3.23 -19.99
C VAL A 210 4.80 -3.02 -20.62
N ALA A 211 5.77 -3.80 -20.19
CA ALA A 211 7.19 -3.56 -20.48
C ALA A 211 7.58 -2.09 -20.16
N GLU A 212 8.07 -1.33 -21.13
CA GLU A 212 8.52 0.06 -20.92
C GLU A 212 7.46 1.12 -21.28
N HIS A 213 6.22 0.71 -21.60
CA HIS A 213 5.16 1.63 -22.04
C HIS A 213 4.02 1.70 -21.05
N ASP A 214 3.55 2.92 -20.79
CA ASP A 214 2.36 3.19 -19.99
C ASP A 214 1.13 3.33 -20.90
N TYR A 215 0.10 2.52 -20.59
CA TYR A 215 -1.16 2.51 -21.35
C TYR A 215 -2.28 3.09 -20.49
N PRO A 216 -3.03 4.09 -21.00
CA PRO A 216 -4.26 4.51 -20.33
C PRO A 216 -5.21 3.31 -20.18
N THR A 217 -5.77 3.13 -18.99
CA THR A 217 -6.49 1.90 -18.65
C THR A 217 -7.80 2.22 -17.97
N LEU A 218 -8.90 1.63 -18.44
CA LEU A 218 -10.15 1.55 -17.69
C LEU A 218 -10.13 0.26 -16.85
N VAL A 219 -10.20 0.42 -15.54
CA VAL A 219 -10.19 -0.70 -14.59
C VAL A 219 -11.60 -0.90 -14.06
N ASN A 220 -12.16 -2.09 -14.28
CA ASN A 220 -13.43 -2.51 -13.69
C ASN A 220 -13.15 -3.35 -12.45
N ILE A 221 -13.65 -2.91 -11.31
CA ILE A 221 -13.75 -3.69 -10.08
C ILE A 221 -15.20 -4.13 -9.99
N GLY A 222 -15.46 -5.41 -10.25
CA GLY A 222 -16.82 -5.95 -10.39
C GLY A 222 -17.11 -7.06 -9.40
N THR A 223 -18.40 -7.29 -9.14
CA THR A 223 -18.85 -8.45 -8.37
C THR A 223 -19.29 -9.54 -9.31
N ASN A 224 -18.66 -10.72 -9.26
CA ASN A 224 -19.07 -11.85 -10.06
C ASN A 224 -19.72 -12.92 -9.15
N PRO A 225 -21.04 -13.15 -9.23
CA PRO A 225 -21.75 -14.04 -8.31
C PRO A 225 -21.54 -15.54 -8.56
N THR A 226 -20.76 -15.95 -9.57
CA THR A 226 -20.88 -17.33 -10.09
C THR A 226 -19.65 -18.21 -10.09
N VAL A 227 -18.44 -17.78 -9.75
CA VAL A 227 -17.27 -18.67 -9.85
C VAL A 227 -16.30 -18.52 -8.67
N GLY A 228 -16.31 -19.50 -7.78
CA GLY A 228 -15.30 -19.68 -6.73
C GLY A 228 -15.45 -18.76 -5.52
N ASN A 229 -14.53 -18.85 -4.56
CA ASN A 229 -14.55 -18.13 -3.28
C ASN A 229 -14.28 -16.61 -3.37
N ARG A 230 -14.07 -16.03 -4.55
CA ARG A 230 -13.91 -14.58 -4.76
C ARG A 230 -15.15 -14.00 -5.41
N SER A 231 -15.84 -13.14 -4.68
CA SER A 231 -16.99 -12.39 -5.19
C SER A 231 -16.58 -11.17 -6.02
N THR A 232 -15.32 -10.77 -6.03
CA THR A 232 -14.84 -9.56 -6.69
C THR A 232 -13.78 -9.88 -7.73
N THR A 233 -13.91 -9.30 -8.94
CA THR A 233 -12.94 -9.38 -10.05
C THR A 233 -12.32 -8.02 -10.30
N VAL A 234 -11.08 -8.02 -10.77
CA VAL A 234 -10.36 -6.81 -11.20
C VAL A 234 -9.87 -7.03 -12.62
N GLU A 235 -10.38 -6.25 -13.55
CA GLU A 235 -10.04 -6.35 -14.96
C GLU A 235 -9.78 -4.98 -15.56
N GLY A 236 -8.78 -4.90 -16.45
CA GLY A 236 -8.37 -3.66 -17.09
C GLY A 236 -8.42 -3.75 -18.62
N TYR A 237 -9.03 -2.74 -19.26
CA TYR A 237 -8.89 -2.50 -20.68
C TYR A 237 -7.77 -1.52 -20.93
N LEU A 238 -6.67 -1.97 -21.54
CA LEU A 238 -5.50 -1.16 -21.88
C LEU A 238 -5.71 -0.51 -23.24
N THR A 239 -5.92 0.80 -23.26
CA THR A 239 -6.21 1.55 -24.49
C THR A 239 -5.00 1.59 -25.42
N GLY A 240 -5.19 1.13 -26.66
CA GLY A 240 -4.13 1.10 -27.67
C GLY A 240 -3.13 -0.05 -27.52
N PHE A 241 -3.29 -0.93 -26.54
CA PHE A 241 -2.46 -2.11 -26.40
C PHE A 241 -2.96 -3.22 -27.35
N ALA A 242 -2.01 -3.84 -28.06
CA ALA A 242 -2.26 -5.03 -28.85
C ALA A 242 -1.16 -6.06 -28.55
N GLY A 243 -1.52 -7.14 -27.89
CA GLY A 243 -0.57 -8.19 -27.50
C GLY A 243 -1.19 -9.21 -26.54
N ASP A 244 -0.36 -10.14 -26.11
CA ASP A 244 -0.70 -11.14 -25.10
C ASP A 244 0.06 -10.84 -23.80
N VAL A 245 -0.69 -10.78 -22.70
CA VAL A 245 -0.16 -10.51 -21.36
C VAL A 245 -0.49 -11.63 -20.37
N TYR A 246 -1.05 -12.75 -20.81
CA TYR A 246 -1.37 -13.88 -19.93
C TYR A 246 -0.13 -14.37 -19.18
N GLY A 247 -0.30 -14.60 -17.87
CA GLY A 247 0.77 -15.02 -16.97
C GLY A 247 1.75 -13.92 -16.57
N GLN A 248 1.68 -12.72 -17.17
CA GLN A 248 2.51 -11.59 -16.76
C GLN A 248 1.95 -10.95 -15.49
N GLN A 249 2.82 -10.34 -14.70
CA GLN A 249 2.44 -9.49 -13.58
C GLN A 249 2.08 -8.11 -14.10
N LEU A 250 0.85 -7.67 -13.87
CA LEU A 250 0.40 -6.32 -14.17
C LEU A 250 -0.04 -5.59 -12.91
N CYS A 251 0.13 -4.25 -12.93
CA CYS A 251 -0.35 -3.36 -11.90
C CYS A 251 -1.27 -2.30 -12.50
N PHE A 252 -2.52 -2.29 -12.11
CA PHE A 252 -3.48 -1.24 -12.45
C PHE A 252 -3.36 -0.11 -11.44
N ARG A 253 -2.83 1.04 -11.87
CA ARG A 253 -2.72 2.27 -11.07
C ARG A 253 -4.01 3.07 -11.21
N LEU A 254 -4.71 3.30 -10.11
CA LEU A 254 -6.03 3.93 -10.10
C LEU A 254 -5.88 5.43 -9.84
N GLU A 255 -6.26 6.29 -10.79
CA GLU A 255 -6.18 7.73 -10.64
C GLU A 255 -7.47 8.35 -10.13
N ARG A 256 -8.60 7.92 -10.71
CA ARG A 256 -9.91 8.48 -10.35
C ARG A 256 -11.04 7.47 -10.53
N PHE A 257 -12.11 7.68 -9.78
CA PHE A 257 -13.37 6.98 -9.97
C PHE A 257 -14.14 7.58 -11.15
N VAL A 258 -14.64 6.73 -12.06
CA VAL A 258 -15.42 7.15 -13.24
C VAL A 258 -16.90 7.01 -12.97
N ARG A 259 -17.35 5.81 -12.60
CA ARG A 259 -18.76 5.51 -12.32
C ARG A 259 -18.92 4.22 -11.52
N ARG A 260 -20.09 4.04 -10.95
CA ARG A 260 -20.49 2.76 -10.34
C ARG A 260 -20.70 1.68 -11.40
N GLU A 261 -20.60 0.42 -10.97
CA GLU A 261 -21.00 -0.73 -11.78
C GLU A 261 -22.50 -0.60 -12.15
N GLN A 262 -22.83 -0.96 -13.39
CA GLN A 262 -24.22 -0.96 -13.89
C GLN A 262 -24.46 -2.19 -14.76
N LYS A 263 -25.71 -2.64 -14.79
CA LYS A 263 -26.14 -3.71 -15.69
C LYS A 263 -26.56 -3.11 -17.03
N PHE A 264 -26.34 -3.86 -18.09
CA PHE A 264 -26.73 -3.48 -19.45
C PHE A 264 -27.70 -4.53 -20.00
N ASP A 265 -28.70 -4.08 -20.73
CA ASP A 265 -29.72 -4.96 -21.32
C ASP A 265 -29.20 -5.61 -22.62
N SER A 266 -28.18 -5.00 -23.26
CA SER A 266 -27.55 -5.53 -24.47
C SER A 266 -26.03 -5.33 -24.47
N LEU A 267 -25.33 -6.08 -25.33
CA LEU A 267 -23.91 -5.89 -25.58
C LEU A 267 -23.61 -4.56 -26.28
N ASP A 268 -24.53 -4.03 -27.06
CA ASP A 268 -24.40 -2.74 -27.74
C ASP A 268 -24.43 -1.60 -26.72
N ASP A 269 -25.34 -1.64 -25.73
CA ASP A 269 -25.38 -0.67 -24.64
C ASP A 269 -24.08 -0.68 -23.83
N LEU A 270 -23.56 -1.85 -23.53
CA LEU A 270 -22.26 -2.01 -22.86
C LEU A 270 -21.15 -1.39 -23.69
N ARG A 271 -21.13 -1.62 -25.00
CA ARG A 271 -20.13 -1.10 -25.93
C ARG A 271 -20.16 0.43 -26.00
N GLU A 272 -21.38 1.02 -26.09
CA GLU A 272 -21.54 2.47 -26.09
C GLU A 272 -21.06 3.10 -24.79
N GLN A 273 -21.37 2.46 -23.66
CA GLN A 273 -20.94 2.98 -22.36
C GLN A 273 -19.40 2.91 -22.21
N ILE A 274 -18.75 1.83 -22.62
CA ILE A 274 -17.30 1.74 -22.60
C ILE A 274 -16.68 2.84 -23.48
N ALA A 275 -17.24 3.13 -24.64
CA ALA A 275 -16.77 4.22 -25.52
C ALA A 275 -16.88 5.59 -24.83
N LYS A 276 -17.97 5.85 -24.06
CA LYS A 276 -18.12 7.07 -23.26
C LYS A 276 -17.09 7.13 -22.13
N ASP A 277 -16.84 6.02 -21.44
CA ASP A 277 -15.87 5.93 -20.35
C ASP A 277 -14.43 6.19 -20.88
N LEU A 278 -14.11 5.69 -22.09
CA LEU A 278 -12.82 5.92 -22.75
C LEU A 278 -12.65 7.39 -23.16
N HIS A 279 -13.71 8.04 -23.62
CA HIS A 279 -13.64 9.47 -23.94
C HIS A 279 -13.34 10.29 -22.68
N ALA A 280 -13.96 9.93 -21.54
CA ALA A 280 -13.64 10.55 -20.26
C ALA A 280 -12.21 10.27 -19.80
N LEU A 281 -11.62 9.10 -20.13
CA LEU A 281 -10.21 8.78 -19.83
C LEU A 281 -9.23 9.72 -20.57
N THR A 282 -9.50 10.00 -21.85
CA THR A 282 -8.59 10.77 -22.70
C THR A 282 -8.76 12.30 -22.62
N SER A 283 -9.92 12.79 -22.17
CA SER A 283 -10.22 14.23 -22.12
C SER A 283 -9.52 15.00 -21.00
N ASN A 284 -8.81 14.33 -20.09
CA ASN A 284 -8.11 14.92 -18.93
C ASN A 284 -6.66 14.42 -18.78
N ILE A 285 -6.08 13.90 -19.84
CA ILE A 285 -4.65 13.64 -20.04
C ILE A 285 -4.07 14.73 -20.96
#